data_321f7bded048a7695affb660a29c7c74
#
_entry.id   321f7bded048a7695affb660a29c7c74
#
_cell.length_a   1.000
_cell.length_b   1.000
_cell.length_c   1.000
_cell.angle_alpha   90.00
_cell.angle_beta   90.00
_cell.angle_gamma   90.00
#
_symmetry.space_group_name_H-M   'P 1'
#
loop_
_entity.id
_entity.type
_entity.pdbx_description
1 polymer ?
#
loop_
_entity_poly.entity_id
_entity_poly.type
_entity_poly.pdbx_seq_one_letter_code
_entity_poly.pdbx_strand_id
1 'polypeptide(L)'
;MAQDTIKCYDSPSDVVQALAEDFIAFTNEEINRTETCVVGITGGTVINGLLELLNSPEYIERLNWERIFFVWTDERFLPQSHEDNYFKRVKPYLLCKAKGAAHFLPINTDSKTVIEAAAEYEKEVKNVLKACKKSGLDLALLDLGEDGHTAGLFAGSHALRVTDQEVVAVEDGKVWERISMTFSFLAKSDAVWFTVTGESKRIALTKVLYQREDYEDLSWEKRIGRVLPGAVLSQEAMTWYVDKAAYDDVH
;
A
#
# COMPACT_ATOMS: atom_id res chain seq x y z
N MET A 1 -4.86 -11.54 -20.73
CA MET A 1 -4.70 -10.59 -19.61
C MET A 1 -3.24 -10.60 -19.19
N ALA A 2 -2.67 -9.51 -18.72
CA ALA A 2 -1.29 -9.51 -18.21
C ALA A 2 -1.25 -10.36 -16.93
N GLN A 3 -0.31 -11.28 -16.87
CA GLN A 3 -0.13 -12.20 -15.75
C GLN A 3 0.57 -11.46 -14.60
N ASP A 4 0.16 -11.71 -13.35
CA ASP A 4 0.84 -11.21 -12.17
C ASP A 4 2.32 -11.60 -12.19
N THR A 5 3.19 -10.69 -11.78
CA THR A 5 4.63 -10.95 -11.68
C THR A 5 5.00 -11.29 -10.24
N ILE A 6 5.50 -12.49 -10.00
CA ILE A 6 5.99 -12.92 -8.69
C ILE A 6 7.51 -12.82 -8.68
N LYS A 7 8.06 -11.98 -7.79
CA LYS A 7 9.50 -11.82 -7.55
C LYS A 7 9.83 -12.44 -6.18
N CYS A 8 10.36 -13.66 -6.20
CA CYS A 8 10.70 -14.43 -5.01
C CYS A 8 12.18 -14.31 -4.66
N TYR A 9 12.47 -14.03 -3.38
CA TYR A 9 13.82 -13.81 -2.86
C TYR A 9 14.10 -14.71 -1.65
N ASP A 10 15.37 -14.84 -1.27
CA ASP A 10 15.78 -15.74 -0.20
C ASP A 10 15.35 -15.25 1.19
N SER A 11 15.34 -13.96 1.40
CA SER A 11 15.04 -13.36 2.71
C SER A 11 14.24 -12.05 2.60
N PRO A 12 13.61 -11.58 3.70
CA PRO A 12 12.97 -10.26 3.74
C PRO A 12 13.93 -9.11 3.40
N SER A 13 15.21 -9.22 3.73
CA SER A 13 16.22 -8.23 3.41
C SER A 13 16.45 -8.13 1.90
N ASP A 14 16.49 -9.27 1.21
CA ASP A 14 16.65 -9.29 -0.25
C ASP A 14 15.41 -8.73 -0.94
N VAL A 15 14.21 -8.97 -0.38
CA VAL A 15 12.97 -8.34 -0.83
C VAL A 15 13.07 -6.82 -0.72
N VAL A 16 13.52 -6.29 0.42
CA VAL A 16 13.67 -4.83 0.63
C VAL A 16 14.66 -4.24 -0.36
N GLN A 17 15.79 -4.90 -0.60
CA GLN A 17 16.82 -4.41 -1.53
C GLN A 17 16.29 -4.37 -2.97
N ALA A 18 15.67 -5.44 -3.43
CA ALA A 18 15.11 -5.50 -4.78
C ALA A 18 13.96 -4.50 -4.97
N LEU A 19 13.09 -4.36 -3.96
CA LEU A 19 12.01 -3.38 -3.96
C LEU A 19 12.56 -1.95 -4.05
N ALA A 20 13.67 -1.64 -3.37
CA ALA A 20 14.28 -0.31 -3.41
C ALA A 20 14.82 0.02 -4.81
N GLU A 21 15.47 -0.94 -5.50
CA GLU A 21 15.95 -0.75 -6.86
C GLU A 21 14.80 -0.49 -7.85
N ASP A 22 13.76 -1.32 -7.79
CA ASP A 22 12.60 -1.18 -8.65
C ASP A 22 11.82 0.10 -8.33
N PHE A 23 11.70 0.48 -7.06
CA PHE A 23 11.05 1.72 -6.63
C PHE A 23 11.75 2.95 -7.17
N ILE A 24 13.09 2.99 -7.12
CA ILE A 24 13.88 4.09 -7.67
C ILE A 24 13.69 4.17 -9.19
N ALA A 25 13.77 3.04 -9.88
CA ALA A 25 13.57 3.00 -11.33
C ALA A 25 12.17 3.51 -11.71
N PHE A 26 11.12 2.99 -11.06
CA PHE A 26 9.74 3.36 -11.30
C PHE A 26 9.47 4.84 -11.03
N THR A 27 9.88 5.35 -9.86
CA THR A 27 9.60 6.75 -9.49
C THR A 27 10.34 7.74 -10.38
N ASN A 28 11.59 7.43 -10.78
CA ASN A 28 12.34 8.28 -11.71
C ASN A 28 11.74 8.28 -13.11
N GLU A 29 11.27 7.12 -13.61
CA GLU A 29 10.58 7.03 -14.90
C GLU A 29 9.27 7.84 -14.86
N GLU A 30 8.47 7.68 -13.80
CA GLU A 30 7.21 8.39 -13.66
C GLU A 30 7.40 9.92 -13.55
N ILE A 31 8.38 10.36 -12.77
CA ILE A 31 8.73 11.79 -12.66
C ILE A 31 9.18 12.37 -14.01
N ASN A 32 9.94 11.60 -14.79
CA ASN A 32 10.33 12.03 -16.14
C ASN A 32 9.13 12.14 -17.08
N ARG A 33 8.11 11.31 -16.91
CA ARG A 33 6.89 11.29 -17.74
C ARG A 33 5.89 12.39 -17.36
N THR A 34 5.70 12.63 -16.05
CA THR A 34 4.57 13.43 -15.54
C THR A 34 4.95 14.50 -14.51
N GLU A 35 6.26 14.70 -14.26
CA GLU A 35 6.84 15.68 -13.33
C GLU A 35 6.72 15.32 -11.85
N THR A 36 5.80 14.42 -11.46
CA THR A 36 5.57 14.00 -10.07
C THR A 36 5.23 12.52 -10.00
N CYS A 37 5.42 11.91 -8.83
CA CYS A 37 4.99 10.54 -8.54
C CYS A 37 4.21 10.49 -7.22
N VAL A 38 2.97 10.00 -7.24
CA VAL A 38 2.11 9.83 -6.06
C VAL A 38 2.10 8.36 -5.67
N VAL A 39 2.65 8.07 -4.49
CA VAL A 39 2.84 6.70 -3.98
C VAL A 39 1.98 6.46 -2.74
N GLY A 40 1.08 5.51 -2.82
CA GLY A 40 0.35 4.98 -1.66
C GLY A 40 1.22 3.99 -0.89
N ILE A 41 1.36 4.17 0.42
CA ILE A 41 2.09 3.25 1.29
C ILE A 41 1.24 2.75 2.44
N THR A 42 1.40 1.48 2.78
CA THR A 42 0.79 0.85 3.97
C THR A 42 1.83 0.64 5.08
N GLY A 43 1.39 0.27 6.28
CA GLY A 43 2.26 -0.21 7.33
C GLY A 43 2.79 -1.61 7.04
N GLY A 44 4.03 -1.89 7.43
CA GLY A 44 4.61 -3.22 7.30
C GLY A 44 6.12 -3.22 7.46
N THR A 45 6.67 -4.40 7.79
CA THR A 45 8.12 -4.53 8.04
C THR A 45 8.93 -4.23 6.78
N VAL A 46 8.47 -4.70 5.62
CA VAL A 46 9.16 -4.47 4.34
C VAL A 46 9.13 -2.99 3.96
N ILE A 47 7.99 -2.31 4.13
CA ILE A 47 7.88 -0.88 3.82
C ILE A 47 8.75 -0.03 4.76
N ASN A 48 8.81 -0.39 6.05
CA ASN A 48 9.72 0.27 6.98
C ASN A 48 11.18 0.09 6.54
N GLY A 49 11.58 -1.13 6.19
CA GLY A 49 12.90 -1.43 5.66
C GLY A 49 13.22 -0.67 4.35
N LEU A 50 12.25 -0.57 3.46
CA LEU A 50 12.36 0.25 2.24
C LEU A 50 12.65 1.72 2.57
N LEU A 51 11.84 2.33 3.43
CA LEU A 51 12.02 3.74 3.80
C LEU A 51 13.37 3.97 4.52
N GLU A 52 13.81 3.03 5.36
CA GLU A 52 15.12 3.07 6.00
C GLU A 52 16.25 3.01 4.95
N LEU A 53 16.18 2.06 4.02
CA LEU A 53 17.18 1.87 2.97
C LEU A 53 17.25 3.07 2.03
N LEU A 54 16.11 3.61 1.59
CA LEU A 54 16.05 4.79 0.73
C LEU A 54 16.63 6.04 1.39
N ASN A 55 16.63 6.12 2.74
CA ASN A 55 17.27 7.20 3.50
C ASN A 55 18.77 6.96 3.79
N SER A 56 19.33 5.83 3.40
CA SER A 56 20.77 5.55 3.58
C SER A 56 21.62 6.41 2.65
N PRO A 57 22.90 6.66 2.98
CA PRO A 57 23.80 7.45 2.14
C PRO A 57 23.95 6.94 0.70
N GLU A 58 23.81 5.64 0.50
CA GLU A 58 23.93 4.99 -0.81
C GLU A 58 22.72 5.27 -1.73
N TYR A 59 21.52 5.40 -1.14
CA TYR A 59 20.26 5.48 -1.88
C TYR A 59 19.66 6.88 -1.94
N ILE A 60 19.91 7.72 -0.95
CA ILE A 60 19.20 8.99 -0.76
C ILE A 60 19.34 9.97 -1.95
N GLU A 61 20.48 9.97 -2.61
CA GLU A 61 20.74 10.85 -3.77
C GLU A 61 20.20 10.27 -5.09
N ARG A 62 19.69 9.04 -5.07
CA ARG A 62 19.16 8.36 -6.26
C ARG A 62 17.71 8.70 -6.56
N LEU A 63 17.02 9.36 -5.62
CA LEU A 63 15.62 9.75 -5.70
C LEU A 63 15.45 11.26 -5.81
N ASN A 64 14.50 11.67 -6.62
CA ASN A 64 14.03 13.06 -6.64
C ASN A 64 12.89 13.24 -5.62
N TRP A 65 13.27 13.33 -4.34
CA TRP A 65 12.34 13.39 -3.21
C TRP A 65 11.32 14.53 -3.32
N GLU A 66 11.70 15.68 -3.89
CA GLU A 66 10.81 16.85 -4.06
C GLU A 66 9.65 16.60 -5.02
N ARG A 67 9.73 15.53 -5.79
CA ARG A 67 8.73 15.15 -6.79
C ARG A 67 7.90 13.94 -6.40
N ILE A 68 8.19 13.34 -5.22
CA ILE A 68 7.47 12.16 -4.72
C ILE A 68 6.52 12.58 -3.60
N PHE A 69 5.25 12.18 -3.73
CA PHE A 69 4.20 12.40 -2.75
C PHE A 69 3.79 11.06 -2.15
N PHE A 70 4.09 10.86 -0.87
CA PHE A 70 3.69 9.67 -0.15
C PHE A 70 2.36 9.91 0.56
N VAL A 71 1.37 9.08 0.28
CA VAL A 71 0.06 9.06 0.92
C VAL A 71 -0.17 7.72 1.61
N TRP A 72 -0.86 7.70 2.75
CA TRP A 72 -1.15 6.46 3.47
C TRP A 72 -2.33 5.73 2.83
N THR A 73 -2.20 4.43 2.58
CA THR A 73 -3.32 3.61 2.09
C THR A 73 -4.28 3.24 3.21
N ASP A 74 -3.77 3.14 4.44
CA ASP A 74 -4.57 2.93 5.64
C ASP A 74 -3.84 3.39 6.91
N GLU A 75 -4.59 3.56 8.00
CA GLU A 75 -4.05 3.78 9.34
C GLU A 75 -5.03 3.28 10.40
N ARG A 76 -4.50 2.87 11.55
CA ARG A 76 -5.29 2.61 12.74
C ARG A 76 -5.76 3.92 13.33
N PHE A 77 -7.05 4.03 13.64
CA PHE A 77 -7.58 5.21 14.30
C PHE A 77 -7.20 5.21 15.78
N LEU A 78 -5.95 5.56 16.02
CA LEU A 78 -5.29 5.63 17.33
C LEU A 78 -4.52 6.94 17.42
N PRO A 79 -4.34 7.50 18.64
CA PRO A 79 -3.49 8.67 18.80
C PRO A 79 -2.13 8.48 18.10
N GLN A 80 -1.62 9.54 17.45
CA GLN A 80 -0.32 9.48 16.76
C GLN A 80 0.85 9.08 17.67
N SER A 81 0.68 9.17 19.00
CA SER A 81 1.66 8.70 19.99
C SER A 81 1.59 7.21 20.29
N HIS A 82 0.52 6.52 19.88
CA HIS A 82 0.32 5.09 20.16
C HIS A 82 1.30 4.21 19.38
N GLU A 83 1.75 3.10 19.99
CA GLU A 83 2.74 2.21 19.36
C GLU A 83 2.23 1.54 18.08
N ASP A 84 0.94 1.29 18.00
CA ASP A 84 0.30 0.72 16.83
C ASP A 84 -0.09 1.74 15.76
N ASN A 85 0.11 3.03 15.98
CA ASN A 85 -0.05 4.02 14.91
C ASN A 85 1.13 3.90 13.94
N TYR A 86 0.84 3.73 12.66
CA TYR A 86 1.88 3.49 11.65
C TYR A 86 2.78 4.71 11.45
N PHE A 87 2.20 5.90 11.41
CA PHE A 87 2.99 7.13 11.29
C PHE A 87 4.06 7.26 12.38
N LYS A 88 3.73 6.89 13.64
CA LYS A 88 4.72 6.88 14.72
C LYS A 88 5.94 6.03 14.39
N ARG A 89 5.70 4.84 13.80
CA ARG A 89 6.77 3.89 13.49
C ARG A 89 7.68 4.36 12.35
N VAL A 90 7.11 5.01 11.34
CA VAL A 90 7.88 5.46 10.17
C VAL A 90 8.43 6.87 10.30
N LYS A 91 7.91 7.68 11.20
CA LYS A 91 8.34 9.06 11.42
C LYS A 91 9.87 9.24 11.51
N PRO A 92 10.64 8.38 12.18
CA PRO A 92 12.10 8.49 12.20
C PRO A 92 12.74 8.41 10.82
N TYR A 93 12.19 7.60 9.91
CA TYR A 93 12.71 7.44 8.55
C TYR A 93 12.29 8.58 7.63
N LEU A 94 11.11 9.16 7.86
CA LEU A 94 10.58 10.27 7.05
C LEU A 94 11.31 11.60 7.31
N LEU A 95 11.78 11.81 8.55
CA LEU A 95 12.38 13.08 8.97
C LEU A 95 13.90 13.10 8.83
N CYS A 96 14.56 11.94 8.66
CA CYS A 96 15.96 11.83 8.96
C CYS A 96 16.92 12.42 7.94
N LYS A 97 16.68 12.44 6.64
CA LYS A 97 17.73 12.89 5.71
C LYS A 97 17.25 13.37 4.33
N ALA A 98 16.03 13.16 3.95
CA ALA A 98 15.51 13.62 2.65
C ALA A 98 15.43 15.15 2.54
N LYS A 99 16.42 15.86 3.08
CA LYS A 99 16.66 17.31 2.95
C LYS A 99 15.40 18.18 3.05
N GLY A 100 14.40 17.78 3.84
CA GLY A 100 13.14 18.51 3.99
C GLY A 100 12.24 18.56 2.75
N ALA A 101 12.52 17.74 1.76
CA ALA A 101 11.97 17.87 0.43
C ALA A 101 10.86 16.87 0.09
N ALA A 102 10.78 15.74 0.79
CA ALA A 102 9.73 14.75 0.50
C ALA A 102 8.36 15.19 1.05
N HIS A 103 7.33 14.96 0.25
CA HIS A 103 5.95 15.25 0.63
C HIS A 103 5.31 14.02 1.25
N PHE A 104 5.11 14.02 2.56
CA PHE A 104 4.43 12.96 3.30
C PHE A 104 3.08 13.46 3.82
N LEU A 105 2.02 12.74 3.48
CA LEU A 105 0.67 12.99 3.93
C LEU A 105 0.17 11.83 4.80
N PRO A 106 0.56 11.78 6.09
CA PRO A 106 0.01 10.79 7.02
C PRO A 106 -1.44 11.09 7.34
N ILE A 107 -2.21 10.05 7.70
CA ILE A 107 -3.58 10.21 8.16
C ILE A 107 -3.57 10.89 9.54
N ASN A 108 -4.31 12.00 9.68
CA ASN A 108 -4.52 12.63 10.97
C ASN A 108 -5.54 11.83 11.79
N THR A 109 -5.09 11.23 12.89
CA THR A 109 -5.91 10.42 13.79
C THR A 109 -6.28 11.14 15.09
N ASP A 110 -6.05 12.45 15.15
CA ASP A 110 -6.44 13.30 16.30
C ASP A 110 -7.85 13.91 16.12
N SER A 111 -8.56 13.55 15.04
CA SER A 111 -9.96 13.91 14.81
C SER A 111 -10.87 13.24 15.84
N LYS A 112 -12.10 13.77 16.02
CA LYS A 112 -13.03 13.29 17.06
C LYS A 112 -13.56 11.88 16.77
N THR A 113 -13.76 11.54 15.50
CA THR A 113 -14.28 10.26 15.05
C THR A 113 -13.51 9.74 13.87
N VAL A 114 -13.53 8.41 13.67
CA VAL A 114 -12.93 7.77 12.50
C VAL A 114 -13.57 8.24 11.19
N ILE A 115 -14.86 8.57 11.21
CA ILE A 115 -15.60 9.08 10.04
C ILE A 115 -15.09 10.48 9.66
N GLU A 116 -14.93 11.38 10.64
CA GLU A 116 -14.38 12.71 10.39
C GLU A 116 -12.95 12.62 9.85
N ALA A 117 -12.10 11.78 10.47
CA ALA A 117 -10.73 11.57 10.01
C ALA A 117 -10.65 11.04 8.56
N ALA A 118 -11.52 10.09 8.19
CA ALA A 118 -11.61 9.57 6.83
C ALA A 118 -12.02 10.66 5.83
N ALA A 119 -13.02 11.47 6.16
CA ALA A 119 -13.49 12.55 5.29
C ALA A 119 -12.46 13.68 5.13
N GLU A 120 -11.75 14.04 6.19
CA GLU A 120 -10.65 15.01 6.15
C GLU A 120 -9.51 14.51 5.27
N TYR A 121 -9.10 13.26 5.49
CA TYR A 121 -8.01 12.66 4.73
C TYR A 121 -8.34 12.48 3.25
N GLU A 122 -9.58 12.09 2.91
CA GLU A 122 -10.05 12.02 1.53
C GLU A 122 -9.88 13.36 0.80
N LYS A 123 -10.26 14.47 1.46
CA LYS A 123 -10.10 15.82 0.93
C LYS A 123 -8.61 16.15 0.68
N GLU A 124 -7.74 15.77 1.61
CA GLU A 124 -6.29 16.00 1.48
C GLU A 124 -5.70 15.19 0.32
N VAL A 125 -6.05 13.90 0.19
CA VAL A 125 -5.63 13.06 -0.94
C VAL A 125 -6.09 13.66 -2.27
N LYS A 126 -7.36 14.10 -2.38
CA LYS A 126 -7.89 14.79 -3.57
C LYS A 126 -7.11 16.07 -3.90
N ASN A 127 -6.69 16.82 -2.90
CA ASN A 127 -5.87 18.02 -3.09
C ASN A 127 -4.48 17.68 -3.65
N VAL A 128 -3.83 16.63 -3.12
CA VAL A 128 -2.53 16.14 -3.63
C VAL A 128 -2.68 15.70 -5.09
N LEU A 129 -3.66 14.86 -5.40
CA LEU A 129 -3.89 14.37 -6.75
C LEU A 129 -4.14 15.53 -7.73
N LYS A 130 -4.97 16.50 -7.34
CA LYS A 130 -5.22 17.71 -8.15
C LYS A 130 -3.95 18.52 -8.38
N ALA A 131 -3.12 18.74 -7.36
CA ALA A 131 -1.87 19.47 -7.47
C ALA A 131 -0.89 18.75 -8.39
N CYS A 132 -0.83 17.42 -8.34
CA CYS A 132 -0.01 16.56 -9.19
C CYS A 132 -0.63 16.29 -10.58
N LYS A 133 -1.85 16.77 -10.86
CA LYS A 133 -2.61 16.51 -12.11
C LYS A 133 -2.85 15.00 -12.35
N LYS A 134 -3.14 14.24 -11.26
CA LYS A 134 -3.37 12.80 -11.28
C LYS A 134 -4.84 12.48 -10.98
N SER A 135 -5.31 11.33 -11.47
CA SER A 135 -6.64 10.79 -11.19
C SER A 135 -6.63 9.62 -10.19
N GLY A 136 -5.45 9.09 -9.90
CA GLY A 136 -5.20 7.98 -8.98
C GLY A 136 -3.75 7.98 -8.52
N LEU A 137 -3.34 6.93 -7.82
CA LEU A 137 -1.95 6.73 -7.44
C LEU A 137 -1.14 6.25 -8.65
N ASP A 138 0.09 6.69 -8.78
CA ASP A 138 1.02 6.10 -9.75
C ASP A 138 1.46 4.70 -9.26
N LEU A 139 1.64 4.55 -7.94
CA LEU A 139 1.99 3.29 -7.32
C LEU A 139 1.25 3.10 -6.00
N ALA A 140 0.62 1.95 -5.81
CA ALA A 140 0.14 1.48 -4.51
C ALA A 140 1.07 0.37 -4.00
N LEU A 141 1.80 0.65 -2.90
CA LEU A 141 2.59 -0.35 -2.16
C LEU A 141 1.72 -0.92 -1.05
N LEU A 142 1.35 -2.18 -1.16
CA LEU A 142 0.43 -2.87 -0.26
C LEU A 142 1.13 -4.00 0.48
N ASP A 143 0.63 -4.32 1.67
CA ASP A 143 0.96 -5.52 2.42
C ASP A 143 -0.25 -6.47 2.45
N LEU A 144 -0.01 -7.75 2.72
CA LEU A 144 -1.02 -8.77 2.93
C LEU A 144 -1.05 -9.18 4.40
N GLY A 145 -2.21 -9.09 5.03
CA GLY A 145 -2.40 -9.63 6.37
C GLY A 145 -2.43 -11.16 6.38
N GLU A 146 -2.16 -11.77 7.53
CA GLU A 146 -2.23 -13.24 7.74
C GLU A 146 -3.64 -13.80 7.49
N ASP A 147 -4.66 -12.95 7.55
CA ASP A 147 -6.06 -13.26 7.25
C ASP A 147 -6.48 -12.89 5.82
N GLY A 148 -5.53 -12.43 5.00
CA GLY A 148 -5.74 -12.04 3.62
C GLY A 148 -6.30 -10.63 3.41
N HIS A 149 -6.35 -9.78 4.45
CA HIS A 149 -6.71 -8.38 4.29
C HIS A 149 -5.59 -7.59 3.60
N THR A 150 -5.94 -6.48 2.97
CA THR A 150 -4.98 -5.49 2.47
C THR A 150 -5.47 -4.09 2.77
N ALA A 151 -4.56 -3.13 2.94
CA ALA A 151 -4.87 -1.83 3.52
C ALA A 151 -5.69 -2.00 4.83
N GLY A 152 -6.73 -1.21 5.06
CA GLY A 152 -7.68 -1.42 6.16
C GLY A 152 -8.92 -2.25 5.78
N LEU A 153 -8.87 -3.04 4.69
CA LEU A 153 -10.03 -3.71 4.10
C LEU A 153 -10.07 -5.20 4.50
N PHE A 154 -10.97 -5.54 5.43
CA PHE A 154 -11.11 -6.88 6.01
C PHE A 154 -12.25 -7.67 5.39
N ALA A 155 -12.13 -9.00 5.37
CA ALA A 155 -13.21 -9.87 4.91
C ALA A 155 -14.50 -9.64 5.72
N GLY A 156 -15.61 -9.44 5.01
CA GLY A 156 -16.91 -9.17 5.62
C GLY A 156 -17.20 -7.71 5.97
N SER A 157 -16.18 -6.83 5.93
CA SER A 157 -16.37 -5.41 6.21
C SER A 157 -17.27 -4.73 5.17
N HIS A 158 -18.09 -3.77 5.62
CA HIS A 158 -18.88 -2.90 4.76
C HIS A 158 -17.99 -2.06 3.82
N ALA A 159 -16.79 -1.70 4.27
CA ALA A 159 -15.82 -0.91 3.53
C ALA A 159 -15.45 -1.50 2.16
N LEU A 160 -15.56 -2.83 2.02
CA LEU A 160 -15.29 -3.52 0.73
C LEU A 160 -16.23 -3.08 -0.41
N ARG A 161 -17.41 -2.55 -0.09
CA ARG A 161 -18.46 -2.20 -1.07
C ARG A 161 -18.58 -0.71 -1.33
N VAL A 162 -17.77 0.12 -0.66
CA VAL A 162 -17.78 1.56 -0.86
C VAL A 162 -17.10 1.89 -2.19
N THR A 163 -17.84 2.55 -3.09
CA THR A 163 -17.40 2.85 -4.46
C THR A 163 -17.46 4.32 -4.83
N ASP A 164 -18.09 5.13 -4.00
CA ASP A 164 -18.35 6.56 -4.19
C ASP A 164 -17.38 7.48 -3.40
N GLN A 165 -16.43 6.88 -2.70
CA GLN A 165 -15.39 7.55 -1.92
C GLN A 165 -14.01 6.99 -2.24
N GLU A 166 -12.96 7.80 -2.13
CA GLU A 166 -11.57 7.34 -2.22
C GLU A 166 -11.06 6.79 -0.88
N VAL A 167 -11.56 7.34 0.23
CA VAL A 167 -11.19 6.94 1.60
C VAL A 167 -12.44 6.66 2.42
N VAL A 168 -12.40 5.62 3.24
CA VAL A 168 -13.53 5.16 4.05
C VAL A 168 -13.11 4.93 5.51
N ALA A 169 -14.01 5.22 6.43
CA ALA A 169 -13.92 4.78 7.81
C ALA A 169 -14.28 3.28 7.91
N VAL A 170 -13.47 2.51 8.61
CA VAL A 170 -13.67 1.08 8.85
C VAL A 170 -13.93 0.88 10.35
N GLU A 171 -15.21 0.98 10.73
CA GLU A 171 -15.66 0.89 12.12
C GLU A 171 -15.69 -0.56 12.63
N ASP A 172 -15.77 -1.52 11.72
CA ASP A 172 -15.79 -2.97 11.97
C ASP A 172 -14.40 -3.62 11.87
N GLY A 173 -13.32 -2.84 12.07
CA GLY A 173 -11.96 -3.34 12.16
C GLY A 173 -11.79 -4.34 13.31
N LYS A 174 -11.00 -5.40 13.08
CA LYS A 174 -10.90 -6.54 14.05
C LYS A 174 -10.41 -6.15 15.43
N VAL A 175 -9.45 -5.23 15.53
CA VAL A 175 -8.84 -4.80 16.80
C VAL A 175 -9.04 -3.31 16.99
N TRP A 176 -8.83 -2.54 15.94
CA TRP A 176 -8.93 -1.10 15.93
C TRP A 176 -9.78 -0.63 14.75
N GLU A 177 -10.55 0.44 14.95
CA GLU A 177 -11.11 1.18 13.82
C GLU A 177 -9.99 1.63 12.89
N ARG A 178 -10.28 1.74 11.59
CA ARG A 178 -9.31 2.14 10.58
C ARG A 178 -9.82 3.25 9.69
N ILE A 179 -8.90 3.99 9.12
CA ILE A 179 -9.14 4.78 7.93
C ILE A 179 -8.44 4.02 6.79
N SER A 180 -9.12 3.84 5.66
CA SER A 180 -8.56 3.06 4.54
C SER A 180 -8.94 3.67 3.20
N MET A 181 -8.04 3.61 2.24
CA MET A 181 -8.40 3.77 0.84
C MET A 181 -9.33 2.63 0.42
N THR A 182 -10.28 2.93 -0.45
CA THR A 182 -11.26 1.95 -0.97
C THR A 182 -10.68 1.12 -2.10
N PHE A 183 -11.29 -0.04 -2.39
CA PHE A 183 -10.90 -0.81 -3.57
C PHE A 183 -11.14 -0.06 -4.87
N SER A 184 -12.23 0.72 -4.94
CA SER A 184 -12.53 1.54 -6.12
C SER A 184 -11.44 2.58 -6.41
N PHE A 185 -10.79 3.08 -5.38
CA PHE A 185 -9.68 4.01 -5.53
C PHE A 185 -8.36 3.29 -5.81
N LEU A 186 -8.03 2.26 -5.04
CA LEU A 186 -6.81 1.46 -5.25
C LEU A 186 -6.77 0.81 -6.65
N ALA A 187 -7.93 0.40 -7.19
CA ALA A 187 -8.05 -0.14 -8.53
C ALA A 187 -7.74 0.88 -9.66
N LYS A 188 -7.67 2.17 -9.36
CA LYS A 188 -7.27 3.22 -10.30
C LYS A 188 -5.77 3.51 -10.31
N SER A 189 -5.00 2.83 -9.46
CA SER A 189 -3.54 2.99 -9.43
C SER A 189 -2.91 2.46 -10.72
N ASP A 190 -1.92 3.18 -11.25
CA ASP A 190 -1.21 2.77 -12.48
C ASP A 190 -0.43 1.46 -12.24
N ALA A 191 0.12 1.29 -11.02
CA ALA A 191 0.77 0.06 -10.59
C ALA A 191 0.37 -0.32 -9.15
N VAL A 192 0.27 -1.63 -8.90
CA VAL A 192 0.05 -2.19 -7.55
C VAL A 192 1.13 -3.22 -7.26
N TRP A 193 1.89 -2.97 -6.20
CA TRP A 193 2.93 -3.88 -5.71
C TRP A 193 2.60 -4.36 -4.30
N PHE A 194 2.58 -5.68 -4.13
CA PHE A 194 2.43 -6.32 -2.83
C PHE A 194 3.78 -6.72 -2.26
N THR A 195 3.95 -6.53 -0.96
CA THR A 195 5.12 -6.99 -0.22
C THR A 195 4.69 -8.01 0.82
N VAL A 196 5.09 -9.28 0.66
CA VAL A 196 4.63 -10.37 1.53
C VAL A 196 5.81 -11.23 1.96
N THR A 197 6.18 -11.14 3.23
CA THR A 197 7.33 -11.88 3.78
C THR A 197 6.99 -12.61 5.06
N GLY A 198 7.66 -13.73 5.29
CA GLY A 198 7.54 -14.54 6.49
C GLY A 198 6.52 -15.67 6.39
N GLU A 199 6.83 -16.77 7.09
CA GLU A 199 6.03 -18.01 7.07
C GLU A 199 4.58 -17.83 7.53
N SER A 200 4.31 -16.90 8.45
CA SER A 200 2.96 -16.63 8.93
C SER A 200 2.00 -16.17 7.84
N LYS A 201 2.51 -15.60 6.75
CA LYS A 201 1.71 -15.11 5.62
C LYS A 201 1.52 -16.15 4.50
N ARG A 202 2.22 -17.28 4.54
CA ARG A 202 2.20 -18.29 3.48
C ARG A 202 0.79 -18.76 3.12
N ILE A 203 -0.02 -19.12 4.11
CA ILE A 203 -1.37 -19.62 3.88
C ILE A 203 -2.26 -18.56 3.24
N ALA A 204 -2.16 -17.32 3.69
CA ALA A 204 -2.93 -16.21 3.13
C ALA A 204 -2.50 -15.91 1.68
N LEU A 205 -1.20 -15.84 1.43
CA LEU A 205 -0.64 -15.58 0.10
C LEU A 205 -1.06 -16.68 -0.90
N THR A 206 -0.88 -17.95 -0.55
CA THR A 206 -1.30 -19.08 -1.40
C THR A 206 -2.77 -18.99 -1.77
N LYS A 207 -3.65 -18.75 -0.78
CA LYS A 207 -5.08 -18.60 -1.04
C LYS A 207 -5.41 -17.40 -1.92
N VAL A 208 -4.73 -16.27 -1.70
CA VAL A 208 -4.95 -15.05 -2.48
C VAL A 208 -4.55 -15.28 -3.95
N LEU A 209 -3.36 -15.84 -4.20
CA LEU A 209 -2.89 -16.11 -5.56
C LEU A 209 -3.81 -17.09 -6.29
N TYR A 210 -4.18 -18.21 -5.64
CA TYR A 210 -5.13 -19.16 -6.19
C TYR A 210 -6.49 -18.54 -6.50
N GLN A 211 -7.04 -17.74 -5.58
CA GLN A 211 -8.31 -17.04 -5.81
C GLN A 211 -8.22 -15.97 -6.90
N ARG A 212 -7.07 -15.36 -7.12
CA ARG A 212 -6.87 -14.43 -8.23
C ARG A 212 -6.92 -15.14 -9.56
N GLU A 213 -6.31 -16.31 -9.67
CA GLU A 213 -6.34 -17.14 -10.86
C GLU A 213 -7.75 -17.67 -11.15
N ASP A 214 -8.39 -18.29 -10.15
CA ASP A 214 -9.75 -18.86 -10.28
C ASP A 214 -10.82 -17.84 -10.67
N TYR A 215 -10.67 -16.58 -10.28
CA TYR A 215 -11.65 -15.52 -10.52
C TYR A 215 -11.11 -14.40 -11.43
N GLU A 216 -10.08 -14.70 -12.26
CA GLU A 216 -9.45 -13.70 -13.14
C GLU A 216 -10.41 -13.00 -14.10
N ASP A 217 -11.42 -13.70 -14.58
CA ASP A 217 -12.44 -13.16 -15.49
C ASP A 217 -13.44 -12.21 -14.82
N LEU A 218 -13.42 -12.10 -13.49
CA LEU A 218 -14.34 -11.22 -12.76
C LEU A 218 -13.68 -9.87 -12.46
N SER A 219 -14.46 -8.79 -12.67
CA SER A 219 -14.07 -7.47 -12.18
C SER A 219 -13.96 -7.47 -10.63
N TRP A 220 -13.20 -6.51 -10.07
CA TRP A 220 -12.98 -6.44 -8.63
C TRP A 220 -14.30 -6.33 -7.82
N GLU A 221 -15.32 -5.64 -8.35
CA GLU A 221 -16.62 -5.52 -7.68
C GLU A 221 -17.33 -6.88 -7.56
N LYS A 222 -17.15 -7.75 -8.56
CA LYS A 222 -17.74 -9.10 -8.56
C LYS A 222 -16.95 -10.07 -7.67
N ARG A 223 -15.69 -9.78 -7.37
CA ARG A 223 -14.87 -10.57 -6.45
C ARG A 223 -15.22 -10.33 -4.98
N ILE A 224 -15.77 -9.14 -4.64
CA ILE A 224 -16.14 -8.80 -3.25
C ILE A 224 -17.06 -9.86 -2.64
N GLY A 225 -16.67 -10.38 -1.48
CA GLY A 225 -17.40 -11.42 -0.74
C GLY A 225 -17.24 -12.85 -1.29
N ARG A 226 -16.51 -13.03 -2.39
CA ARG A 226 -16.17 -14.35 -2.95
C ARG A 226 -14.75 -14.78 -2.65
N VAL A 227 -13.85 -13.82 -2.55
CA VAL A 227 -12.42 -14.04 -2.34
C VAL A 227 -11.91 -13.23 -1.15
N LEU A 228 -10.71 -13.54 -0.69
CA LEU A 228 -10.02 -12.74 0.33
C LEU A 228 -9.76 -11.31 -0.19
N PRO A 229 -9.75 -10.30 0.69
CA PRO A 229 -9.55 -8.91 0.28
C PRO A 229 -8.31 -8.69 -0.59
N GLY A 230 -7.16 -9.31 -0.26
CA GLY A 230 -5.95 -9.21 -1.09
C GLY A 230 -6.11 -9.74 -2.52
N ALA A 231 -7.10 -10.61 -2.77
CA ALA A 231 -7.41 -11.12 -4.11
C ALA A 231 -8.47 -10.31 -4.87
N VAL A 232 -9.07 -9.29 -4.23
CA VAL A 232 -10.16 -8.53 -4.85
C VAL A 232 -9.66 -7.68 -6.01
N LEU A 233 -8.52 -7.00 -5.86
CA LEU A 233 -7.98 -6.15 -6.91
C LEU A 233 -7.69 -6.99 -8.17
N SER A 234 -8.16 -6.50 -9.32
CA SER A 234 -8.00 -7.15 -10.62
C SER A 234 -7.28 -6.23 -11.60
N GLN A 235 -6.13 -5.74 -11.21
CA GLN A 235 -5.27 -4.96 -12.10
C GLN A 235 -4.60 -5.87 -13.13
N GLU A 236 -4.31 -5.32 -14.32
CA GLU A 236 -3.75 -6.11 -15.43
C GLU A 236 -2.35 -6.68 -15.13
N ALA A 237 -1.58 -6.07 -14.22
CA ALA A 237 -0.26 -6.56 -13.82
C ALA A 237 0.07 -6.13 -12.40
N MET A 238 -0.20 -6.99 -11.43
CA MET A 238 0.30 -6.78 -10.07
C MET A 238 1.67 -7.43 -9.90
N THR A 239 2.54 -6.77 -9.12
CA THR A 239 3.85 -7.34 -8.77
C THR A 239 3.84 -7.76 -7.31
N TRP A 240 4.27 -8.98 -7.05
CA TRP A 240 4.38 -9.56 -5.73
C TRP A 240 5.86 -9.71 -5.36
N TYR A 241 6.31 -8.96 -4.37
CA TYR A 241 7.63 -9.11 -3.77
C TYR A 241 7.51 -10.02 -2.56
N VAL A 242 8.05 -11.23 -2.66
CA VAL A 242 7.86 -12.28 -1.66
C VAL A 242 9.20 -12.88 -1.26
N ASP A 243 9.28 -13.43 -0.04
CA ASP A 243 10.40 -14.29 0.34
C ASP A 243 10.01 -15.77 0.29
N LYS A 244 10.99 -16.65 0.28
CA LYS A 244 10.80 -18.12 0.27
C LYS A 244 10.04 -18.62 1.48
N ALA A 245 10.01 -17.87 2.59
CA ALA A 245 9.24 -18.25 3.76
C ALA A 245 7.74 -18.02 3.55
N ALA A 246 7.35 -16.97 2.83
CA ALA A 246 5.95 -16.67 2.51
C ALA A 246 5.47 -17.38 1.24
N TYR A 247 6.36 -17.65 0.29
CA TYR A 247 6.02 -18.23 -1.01
C TYR A 247 6.77 -19.53 -1.22
N ASP A 248 6.03 -20.62 -1.40
CA ASP A 248 6.58 -21.91 -1.76
C ASP A 248 6.21 -22.20 -3.21
N ASP A 249 7.23 -22.32 -4.06
CA ASP A 249 7.07 -22.54 -5.52
C ASP A 249 6.74 -24.02 -5.84
N VAL A 250 6.32 -24.78 -4.82
CA VAL A 250 5.94 -26.18 -5.00
C VAL A 250 4.46 -26.24 -5.42
N HIS A 251 4.27 -26.28 -6.72
CA HIS A 251 3.02 -26.72 -7.34
C HIS A 251 3.04 -28.22 -7.62
#